data_2937c402c814e431b2d7f20c2e184867
#
_entry.id   2937c402c814e431b2d7f20c2e184867
#
_cell.length_a   1.000
_cell.length_b   1.000
_cell.length_c   1.000
_cell.angle_alpha   90.00
_cell.angle_beta   90.00
_cell.angle_gamma   90.00
#
_symmetry.space_group_name_H-M   'P 1'
#
loop_
_entity.id
_entity.type
_entity.pdbx_description
1 polymer ?
#
loop_
_entity_poly.entity_id
_entity_poly.type
_entity_poly.pdbx_seq_one_letter_code
_entity_poly.pdbx_strand_id
1 'polypeptide(L)'
;MWQECEVKREHINKGIVGEADCCAVALAIEDHPIFDGYQYVGVHDRGIDFCIPGSNPSDGYASETFDSEIHPDDEYKYQYFIQEFDMIETDKDREYLKEFSFRFRLK
;
A
#
# COMPACT_ATOMS: atom_id res chain seq x y z
N MET A 1 -2.23 16.30 -8.28
CA MET A 1 -3.49 16.24 -7.52
C MET A 1 -3.45 15.11 -6.53
N TRP A 2 -3.89 15.36 -5.31
CA TRP A 2 -3.94 14.32 -4.29
C TRP A 2 -5.06 13.34 -4.57
N GLN A 3 -4.76 12.04 -4.41
CA GLN A 3 -5.72 10.95 -4.51
C GLN A 3 -6.03 10.43 -3.12
N GLU A 4 -7.26 10.00 -2.89
CA GLU A 4 -7.64 9.39 -1.62
C GLU A 4 -7.74 7.88 -1.79
N CYS A 5 -7.14 7.14 -0.86
CA CYS A 5 -7.22 5.70 -0.79
C CYS A 5 -7.86 5.29 0.54
N GLU A 6 -8.82 4.39 0.47
CA GLU A 6 -9.55 3.92 1.63
C GLU A 6 -9.14 2.48 1.93
N VAL A 7 -8.62 2.27 3.15
CA VAL A 7 -8.25 0.93 3.62
C VAL A 7 -9.43 0.38 4.40
N LYS A 8 -10.11 -0.61 3.82
CA LYS A 8 -11.34 -1.16 4.35
C LYS A 8 -11.09 -2.42 5.17
N ARG A 9 -12.11 -2.86 5.89
CA ARG A 9 -12.03 -4.07 6.71
C ARG A 9 -11.59 -5.28 5.88
N GLU A 10 -12.04 -5.42 4.65
CA GLU A 10 -11.63 -6.54 3.80
C GLU A 10 -10.13 -6.52 3.52
N HIS A 11 -9.55 -5.34 3.35
CA HIS A 11 -8.09 -5.22 3.14
C HIS A 11 -7.31 -5.63 4.39
N ILE A 12 -7.81 -5.22 5.56
CA ILE A 12 -7.17 -5.56 6.83
C ILE A 12 -7.21 -7.08 7.05
N ASN A 13 -8.32 -7.70 6.71
CA ASN A 13 -8.50 -9.14 6.94
C ASN A 13 -7.72 -10.00 5.96
N LYS A 14 -7.53 -9.53 4.72
CA LYS A 14 -6.86 -10.29 3.66
C LYS A 14 -5.37 -9.97 3.54
N GLY A 15 -4.94 -8.84 4.04
CA GLY A 15 -3.54 -8.42 3.93
C GLY A 15 -2.59 -9.38 4.62
N ILE A 16 -1.39 -9.54 4.06
CA ILE A 16 -0.36 -10.42 4.62
C ILE A 16 0.65 -9.58 5.38
N VAL A 17 0.83 -9.90 6.65
CA VAL A 17 1.76 -9.19 7.53
C VAL A 17 3.20 -9.42 7.05
N GLY A 18 3.99 -8.34 7.00
CA GLY A 18 5.39 -8.43 6.59
C GLY A 18 5.64 -8.45 5.10
N GLU A 19 4.58 -8.38 4.28
CA GLU A 19 4.70 -8.39 2.82
C GLU A 19 4.32 -7.03 2.27
N ALA A 20 5.30 -6.27 1.79
CA ALA A 20 5.09 -4.90 1.31
C ALA A 20 4.16 -4.82 0.09
N ASP A 21 4.08 -5.87 -0.69
CA ASP A 21 3.24 -5.93 -1.89
C ASP A 21 1.87 -6.58 -1.66
N CYS A 22 1.63 -7.13 -0.48
CA CYS A 22 0.39 -7.83 -0.15
C CYS A 22 -0.21 -7.40 1.19
N CYS A 23 0.30 -6.35 1.82
CA CYS A 23 -0.26 -5.84 3.08
C CYS A 23 -1.61 -5.16 2.83
N ALA A 24 -2.29 -4.78 3.91
CA ALA A 24 -3.60 -4.16 3.81
C ALA A 24 -3.59 -2.90 2.92
N VAL A 25 -2.58 -2.05 3.07
CA VAL A 25 -2.47 -0.83 2.25
C VAL A 25 -2.25 -1.18 0.79
N ALA A 26 -1.40 -2.18 0.50
CA ALA A 26 -1.15 -2.61 -0.88
C ALA A 26 -2.44 -3.09 -1.54
N LEU A 27 -3.24 -3.90 -0.83
CA LEU A 27 -4.52 -4.37 -1.36
C LEU A 27 -5.48 -3.22 -1.63
N ALA A 28 -5.50 -2.22 -0.75
CA ALA A 28 -6.35 -1.05 -0.93
C ALA A 28 -5.96 -0.25 -2.19
N ILE A 29 -4.66 -0.10 -2.43
CA ILE A 29 -4.17 0.58 -3.64
C ILE A 29 -4.51 -0.22 -4.89
N GLU A 30 -4.42 -1.55 -4.85
CA GLU A 30 -4.78 -2.40 -5.98
C GLU A 30 -6.25 -2.26 -6.37
N ASP A 31 -7.10 -1.94 -5.40
CA ASP A 31 -8.52 -1.68 -5.66
C ASP A 31 -8.79 -0.25 -6.12
N HIS A 32 -7.78 0.62 -6.08
CA HIS A 32 -7.93 2.01 -6.48
C HIS A 32 -7.73 2.16 -7.99
N PRO A 33 -8.51 3.03 -8.66
CA PRO A 33 -8.35 3.23 -10.11
C PRO A 33 -6.96 3.62 -10.56
N ILE A 34 -6.16 4.27 -9.70
CA ILE A 34 -4.79 4.67 -10.06
C ILE A 34 -3.90 3.47 -10.34
N PHE A 35 -4.25 2.28 -9.81
CA PHE A 35 -3.45 1.07 -10.01
C PHE A 35 -3.50 0.57 -11.46
N ASP A 36 -4.47 1.00 -12.23
CA ASP A 36 -4.62 0.57 -13.62
C ASP A 36 -3.35 0.88 -14.42
N GLY A 37 -2.79 -0.13 -15.06
CA GLY A 37 -1.54 -0.01 -15.81
C GLY A 37 -0.29 -0.38 -15.03
N TYR A 38 -0.39 -0.61 -13.73
CA TYR A 38 0.72 -1.09 -12.92
C TYR A 38 0.57 -2.58 -12.62
N GLN A 39 1.67 -3.25 -12.32
CA GLN A 39 1.66 -4.68 -12.04
C GLN A 39 1.61 -4.98 -10.54
N TYR A 40 2.35 -4.22 -9.74
CA TYR A 40 2.34 -4.39 -8.29
C TYR A 40 2.77 -3.10 -7.61
N VAL A 41 2.56 -3.03 -6.31
CA VAL A 41 2.97 -1.92 -5.48
C VAL A 41 3.80 -2.41 -4.31
N GLY A 42 4.71 -1.56 -3.83
CA GLY A 42 5.45 -1.79 -2.60
C GLY A 42 5.12 -0.71 -1.60
N VAL A 43 4.65 -1.10 -0.42
CA VAL A 43 4.25 -0.15 0.62
C VAL A 43 5.38 -0.01 1.64
N HIS A 44 5.75 1.23 1.94
CA HIS A 44 6.72 1.53 2.98
C HIS A 44 6.24 2.72 3.81
N ASP A 45 6.96 3.04 4.87
CA ASP A 45 6.50 4.03 5.85
C ASP A 45 6.43 5.47 5.30
N ARG A 46 7.12 5.75 4.20
CA ARG A 46 7.14 7.10 3.61
C ARG A 46 6.26 7.25 2.39
N GLY A 47 5.76 6.16 1.84
CA GLY A 47 4.95 6.22 0.65
C GLY A 47 4.74 4.87 0.02
N ILE A 48 4.39 4.88 -1.26
CA ILE A 48 4.04 3.69 -2.01
C ILE A 48 4.77 3.74 -3.33
N ASP A 49 5.45 2.65 -3.68
CA ASP A 49 6.12 2.51 -4.97
C ASP A 49 5.21 1.74 -5.92
N PHE A 50 4.95 2.31 -7.09
CA PHE A 50 4.16 1.70 -8.15
C PHE A 50 5.11 1.14 -9.20
N CYS A 51 4.95 -0.13 -9.54
CA CYS A 51 5.87 -0.84 -10.42
C CYS A 51 5.17 -1.35 -11.66
N ILE A 52 5.81 -1.16 -12.83
CA ILE A 52 5.36 -1.74 -14.08
C ILE A 52 6.34 -2.81 -14.52
N PRO A 53 5.87 -3.82 -15.33
CA PRO A 53 6.73 -4.89 -15.79
C PRO A 53 7.89 -4.36 -16.62
N GLY A 54 9.03 -5.02 -16.53
CA GLY A 54 10.17 -4.73 -17.38
C GLY A 54 9.86 -5.01 -18.83
N SER A 55 10.41 -4.19 -19.72
CA SER A 55 10.28 -4.42 -21.16
C SER A 55 11.11 -5.60 -21.63
N ASN A 56 12.06 -6.06 -20.82
CA ASN A 56 12.90 -7.21 -21.12
C ASN A 56 12.55 -8.35 -20.16
N PRO A 57 11.78 -9.36 -20.63
CA PRO A 57 11.34 -10.47 -19.77
C PRO A 57 12.49 -11.28 -19.18
N SER A 58 13.67 -11.26 -19.79
CA SER A 58 14.81 -12.03 -19.30
C SER A 58 15.38 -11.48 -18.00
N ASP A 59 15.12 -10.21 -17.68
CA ASP A 59 15.62 -9.60 -16.45
C ASP A 59 14.78 -9.96 -15.24
N GLY A 60 13.50 -10.32 -15.42
CA GLY A 60 12.61 -10.68 -14.33
C GLY A 60 12.26 -9.57 -13.37
N TYR A 61 12.64 -8.33 -13.66
CA TYR A 61 12.42 -7.18 -12.79
C TYR A 61 11.48 -6.17 -13.42
N ALA A 62 10.84 -5.36 -12.58
CA ALA A 62 10.12 -4.20 -13.06
C ALA A 62 11.13 -3.24 -13.70
N SER A 63 10.82 -2.73 -14.90
CA SER A 63 11.71 -1.79 -15.58
C SER A 63 11.65 -0.40 -14.97
N GLU A 64 10.52 -0.04 -14.37
CA GLU A 64 10.32 1.28 -13.81
C GLU A 64 9.57 1.21 -12.49
N THR A 65 9.98 2.08 -11.58
CA THR A 65 9.33 2.26 -10.28
C THR A 65 8.98 3.74 -10.15
N PHE A 66 7.73 4.02 -9.81
CA PHE A 66 7.23 5.37 -9.64
C PHE A 66 6.95 5.61 -8.16
N ASP A 67 7.68 6.53 -7.57
CA ASP A 67 7.50 6.89 -6.16
C ASP A 67 6.22 7.70 -5.98
N SER A 68 5.63 7.55 -4.82
CA SER A 68 4.55 8.41 -4.39
C SER A 68 4.85 8.99 -3.01
N GLU A 69 4.13 10.04 -2.66
CA GLU A 69 4.24 10.63 -1.34
C GLU A 69 2.87 10.66 -0.68
N ILE A 70 2.88 10.59 0.64
CA ILE A 70 1.67 10.68 1.45
C ILE A 70 1.45 12.15 1.82
N HIS A 71 0.20 12.60 1.78
CA HIS A 71 -0.13 13.97 2.18
C HIS A 71 0.36 14.22 3.61
N PRO A 72 1.04 15.38 3.87
CA PRO A 72 1.60 15.65 5.20
C PRO A 72 0.62 15.52 6.35
N ASP A 73 -0.64 15.87 6.14
CA ASP A 73 -1.68 15.78 7.17
C ASP A 73 -2.04 14.33 7.50
N ASP A 74 -1.72 13.40 6.61
CA ASP A 74 -2.08 11.99 6.75
C ASP A 74 -0.89 11.10 7.09
N GLU A 75 0.34 11.65 7.10
CA GLU A 75 1.55 10.86 7.32
C GLU A 75 1.51 10.07 8.63
N TYR A 76 1.07 10.72 9.71
CA TYR A 76 1.06 10.08 11.03
C TYR A 76 0.14 8.87 11.05
N LYS A 77 -1.10 9.02 10.59
CA LYS A 77 -2.05 7.91 10.62
C LYS A 77 -1.65 6.78 9.67
N TYR A 78 -1.02 7.12 8.54
CA TYR A 78 -0.51 6.15 7.59
C TYR A 78 0.62 5.33 8.22
N GLN A 79 1.63 5.99 8.79
CA GLN A 79 2.75 5.31 9.42
C GLN A 79 2.32 4.50 10.63
N TYR A 80 1.41 5.04 11.44
CA TYR A 80 0.88 4.34 12.60
C TYR A 80 0.17 3.05 12.19
N PHE A 81 -0.66 3.11 11.15
CA PHE A 81 -1.35 1.92 10.67
C PHE A 81 -0.36 0.85 10.19
N ILE A 82 0.65 1.24 9.42
CA ILE A 82 1.64 0.30 8.91
C ILE A 82 2.36 -0.40 10.07
N GLN A 83 2.78 0.36 11.09
CA GLN A 83 3.44 -0.20 12.25
C GLN A 83 2.53 -1.18 13.01
N GLU A 84 1.29 -0.80 13.24
CA GLU A 84 0.34 -1.67 13.95
C GLU A 84 0.03 -2.93 13.14
N PHE A 85 -0.09 -2.81 11.83
CA PHE A 85 -0.33 -3.96 10.96
C PHE A 85 0.86 -4.92 11.00
N ASP A 86 2.08 -4.40 10.97
CA ASP A 86 3.27 -5.24 11.00
C ASP A 86 3.48 -5.95 12.35
N MET A 87 2.82 -5.48 13.41
CA MET A 87 2.91 -6.10 14.74
C MET A 87 1.84 -7.16 14.97
N ILE A 88 1.01 -7.47 13.99
CA ILE A 88 -0.02 -8.50 14.13
C ILE A 88 0.65 -9.86 14.25
N GLU A 89 0.27 -10.60 15.31
CA GLU A 89 0.75 -11.95 15.57
C GLU A 89 -0.33 -13.01 15.32
N THR A 90 -1.60 -12.63 15.53
CA THR A 90 -2.74 -13.53 15.32
C THR A 90 -3.84 -12.82 14.56
N ASP A 91 -4.76 -13.59 13.96
CA ASP A 91 -5.90 -13.01 13.27
C ASP A 91 -6.79 -12.15 14.18
N LYS A 92 -6.80 -12.48 15.47
CA LYS A 92 -7.57 -11.70 16.44
C LYS A 92 -7.05 -10.28 16.59
N ASP A 93 -5.75 -10.06 16.39
CA ASP A 93 -5.16 -8.74 16.48
C ASP A 93 -5.67 -7.82 15.39
N ARG A 94 -6.13 -8.37 14.25
CA ARG A 94 -6.69 -7.58 13.16
C ARG A 94 -7.95 -6.83 13.57
N GLU A 95 -8.68 -7.33 14.56
CA GLU A 95 -9.91 -6.72 15.04
C GLU A 95 -9.68 -5.35 15.68
N TYR A 96 -8.47 -5.11 16.19
CA TYR A 96 -8.12 -3.83 16.80
C TYR A 96 -7.78 -2.75 15.79
N LEU A 97 -7.49 -3.13 14.56
CA LEU A 97 -7.21 -2.16 13.51
C LEU A 97 -8.51 -1.61 12.93
N LYS A 98 -8.52 -0.32 12.67
CA LYS A 98 -9.69 0.37 12.14
C LYS A 98 -9.47 0.76 10.68
N GLU A 99 -10.56 0.78 9.94
CA GLU A 99 -10.55 1.33 8.59
C GLU A 99 -10.10 2.79 8.65
N PHE A 100 -9.38 3.23 7.62
CA PHE A 100 -8.95 4.61 7.53
C PHE A 100 -8.73 4.98 6.07
N SER A 101 -8.61 6.26 5.81
CA SER A 101 -8.26 6.75 4.49
C SER A 101 -7.04 7.67 4.59
N PHE A 102 -6.33 7.79 3.49
CA PHE A 102 -5.18 8.68 3.40
C PHE A 102 -5.08 9.23 1.99
N ARG A 103 -4.44 10.38 1.87
CA ARG A 103 -4.20 11.01 0.56
C ARG A 103 -2.76 10.78 0.15
N PHE A 104 -2.58 10.57 -1.13
CA PHE A 104 -1.25 10.34 -1.72
C PHE A 104 -1.21 10.90 -3.13
N ARG A 105 -0.01 11.05 -3.68
CA ARG A 105 0.16 11.42 -5.08
C ARG A 105 1.47 10.85 -5.62
N LEU A 106 1.51 10.56 -6.91
CA LEU A 106 2.74 10.19 -7.59
C LEU A 106 3.65 11.42 -7.68
N LYS A 107 4.93 11.20 -7.47
CA LYS A 107 5.93 12.27 -7.59
C LYS A 107 6.26 12.58 -9.02
#